data_f8eed17a6d129b7034df6a86fc96a7f6
#
_entry.id   f8eed17a6d129b7034df6a86fc96a7f6
#
_cell.length_a   1.000
_cell.length_b   1.000
_cell.length_c   1.000
_cell.angle_alpha   90.00
_cell.angle_beta   90.00
_cell.angle_gamma   90.00
#
_symmetry.space_group_name_H-M   'P 1'
#
loop_
_entity.id
_entity.type
_entity.pdbx_description
1 polymer ?
#
loop_
_entity_poly.entity_id
_entity_poly.type
_entity_poly.pdbx_seq_one_letter_code
_entity_poly.pdbx_strand_id
1 'polypeptide(L)'
;MATNAHICIVTGSHLCRNPRVVKEAGALDEAGYDVTVLGPVFNDDLRAEDRALLTETAWDHRASVDLRPCIEGTWARLRRKIGTHWTRWGGESPHALGYGVASTLRRARSIGADLYIGHEEVGTWVVRQLLDEGARVGADFEDWHTRDLLPKDRVGRPLGLLEDVERTLLRHAEHVTTTSKALAQAMASTYEAPVPTVIYNAFPWADREALNETPRDRDGSGRPSLHWVSQTIGPGRGLETLCRALQDVERPMQVHLRGQCRPDYHDRLDARFPSENGHDLFVHDLVSPDELLGRIAEHDVGLALEQYEPESRNRTITNKILHYLLGGLAVVATDTDGQREVADKADGAVRLCAPDDSDELARQIRHFVRSENSLERAQSDALRAARETFSWEQQAPRLLTSIETVLR
;
A
#
# COMPACT_ATOMS: atom_id res chain seq x y z
N MET A 1 -10.39 30.85 2.17
CA MET A 1 -9.77 31.55 3.32
C MET A 1 -8.64 30.66 3.77
N ALA A 2 -7.42 31.16 3.92
CA ALA A 2 -6.32 30.38 4.44
C ALA A 2 -6.70 29.92 5.86
N THR A 3 -6.90 28.64 6.03
CA THR A 3 -7.16 28.05 7.34
C THR A 3 -5.82 27.87 8.02
N ASN A 4 -5.49 28.74 8.98
CA ASN A 4 -4.28 28.65 9.82
C ASN A 4 -4.34 27.44 10.78
N ALA A 5 -5.14 26.43 10.49
CA ALA A 5 -5.27 25.26 11.36
C ALA A 5 -4.03 24.37 11.24
N HIS A 6 -3.52 23.94 12.39
CA HIS A 6 -2.36 23.08 12.50
C HIS A 6 -2.78 21.60 12.53
N ILE A 7 -2.28 20.82 11.59
CA ILE A 7 -2.55 19.39 11.48
C ILE A 7 -1.27 18.59 11.76
N CYS A 8 -1.35 17.63 12.68
CA CYS A 8 -0.24 16.74 12.98
C CYS A 8 -0.52 15.31 12.48
N ILE A 9 0.22 14.84 11.50
CA ILE A 9 0.16 13.46 11.04
C ILE A 9 1.17 12.64 11.84
N VAL A 10 0.71 11.52 12.44
CA VAL A 10 1.55 10.63 13.26
C VAL A 10 1.68 9.28 12.57
N THR A 11 2.92 8.87 12.27
CA THR A 11 3.21 7.59 11.59
C THR A 11 4.19 6.74 12.40
N GLY A 12 4.17 5.43 12.19
CA GLY A 12 5.11 4.46 12.73
C GLY A 12 6.32 4.16 11.84
N SER A 13 6.35 4.70 10.61
CA SER A 13 7.37 4.45 9.60
C SER A 13 8.13 5.72 9.19
N HIS A 14 9.26 5.52 8.51
CA HIS A 14 9.92 6.59 7.75
C HIS A 14 9.05 7.10 6.60
N LEU A 15 9.19 8.37 6.23
CA LEU A 15 8.45 8.99 5.12
C LEU A 15 8.69 8.27 3.80
N CYS A 16 9.94 7.92 3.49
CA CYS A 16 10.31 7.18 2.29
C CYS A 16 9.68 5.77 2.21
N ARG A 17 9.12 5.27 3.32
CA ARG A 17 8.41 3.98 3.40
C ARG A 17 6.90 4.14 3.50
N ASN A 18 6.40 5.36 3.60
CA ASN A 18 4.96 5.65 3.66
C ASN A 18 4.59 6.79 2.68
N PRO A 19 4.51 6.50 1.37
CA PRO A 19 4.17 7.49 0.36
C PRO A 19 2.77 8.08 0.52
N ARG A 20 1.87 7.37 1.23
CA ARG A 20 0.53 7.88 1.52
C ARG A 20 0.57 9.07 2.47
N VAL A 21 1.34 8.98 3.55
CA VAL A 21 1.58 10.11 4.47
C VAL A 21 2.20 11.30 3.74
N VAL A 22 3.16 11.07 2.84
CA VAL A 22 3.80 12.15 2.06
C VAL A 22 2.80 12.86 1.16
N LYS A 23 1.96 12.11 0.44
CA LYS A 23 0.92 12.67 -0.43
C LYS A 23 -0.15 13.44 0.36
N GLU A 24 -0.56 12.89 1.50
CA GLU A 24 -1.54 13.54 2.38
C GLU A 24 -0.99 14.85 2.95
N ALA A 25 0.24 14.84 3.50
CA ALA A 25 0.89 16.03 4.01
C ALA A 25 1.05 17.11 2.93
N GLY A 26 1.47 16.73 1.72
CA GLY A 26 1.59 17.64 0.59
C GLY A 26 0.25 18.28 0.20
N ALA A 27 -0.82 17.48 0.06
CA ALA A 27 -2.13 18.00 -0.30
C ALA A 27 -2.72 18.95 0.77
N LEU A 28 -2.46 18.68 2.05
CA LEU A 28 -2.88 19.57 3.15
C LEU A 28 -2.08 20.87 3.15
N ASP A 29 -0.77 20.81 2.96
CA ASP A 29 0.12 21.99 2.87
C ASP A 29 -0.26 22.87 1.67
N GLU A 30 -0.47 22.27 0.48
CA GLU A 30 -0.94 22.99 -0.70
C GLU A 30 -2.30 23.66 -0.51
N ALA A 31 -3.16 23.09 0.33
CA ALA A 31 -4.44 23.66 0.71
C ALA A 31 -4.33 24.79 1.76
N GLY A 32 -3.13 25.06 2.28
CA GLY A 32 -2.81 26.17 3.20
C GLY A 32 -2.96 25.81 4.69
N TYR A 33 -2.94 24.54 5.06
CA TYR A 33 -2.82 24.10 6.45
C TYR A 33 -1.36 24.15 6.92
N ASP A 34 -1.15 24.40 8.21
CA ASP A 34 0.15 24.19 8.85
C ASP A 34 0.31 22.69 9.16
N VAL A 35 1.27 22.01 8.53
CA VAL A 35 1.38 20.55 8.62
C VAL A 35 2.68 20.13 9.30
N THR A 36 2.56 19.30 10.33
CA THR A 36 3.70 18.62 10.96
C THR A 36 3.52 17.11 10.84
N VAL A 37 4.51 16.42 10.26
CA VAL A 37 4.56 14.95 10.28
C VAL A 37 5.49 14.47 11.39
N LEU A 38 5.00 13.62 12.27
CA LEU A 38 5.73 13.02 13.38
C LEU A 38 6.03 11.55 13.08
N GLY A 39 7.26 11.22 12.72
CA GLY A 39 7.69 9.87 12.34
C GLY A 39 9.00 9.44 13.02
N PRO A 40 9.31 8.12 13.09
CA PRO A 40 10.55 7.61 13.71
C PRO A 40 11.77 7.81 12.80
N VAL A 41 12.97 7.78 13.41
CA VAL A 41 14.25 7.68 12.71
C VAL A 41 14.90 6.35 13.10
N PHE A 42 14.96 5.38 12.17
CA PHE A 42 15.51 4.04 12.43
C PHE A 42 17.02 3.95 12.22
N ASN A 43 17.51 4.50 11.11
CA ASN A 43 18.91 4.50 10.72
C ASN A 43 19.26 5.70 9.85
N ASP A 44 20.53 5.84 9.48
CA ASP A 44 21.02 7.00 8.71
C ASP A 44 20.66 6.90 7.22
N ASP A 45 20.55 5.70 6.65
CA ASP A 45 20.21 5.52 5.22
C ASP A 45 18.78 6.00 4.96
N LEU A 46 17.80 5.46 5.70
CA LEU A 46 16.40 5.89 5.59
C LEU A 46 16.21 7.37 5.94
N ARG A 47 17.01 7.90 6.88
CA ARG A 47 17.00 9.34 7.18
C ARG A 47 17.50 10.17 6.02
N ALA A 48 18.48 9.68 5.27
CA ALA A 48 18.96 10.37 4.08
C ALA A 48 17.90 10.38 2.96
N GLU A 49 17.20 9.26 2.76
CA GLU A 49 16.05 9.17 1.85
C GLU A 49 14.93 10.14 2.26
N ASP A 50 14.54 10.17 3.56
CA ASP A 50 13.55 11.13 4.06
C ASP A 50 13.97 12.59 3.82
N ARG A 51 15.26 12.92 4.04
CA ARG A 51 15.76 14.28 3.80
C ARG A 51 15.68 14.67 2.34
N ALA A 52 15.94 13.74 1.42
CA ALA A 52 15.82 14.01 -0.01
C ALA A 52 14.37 14.36 -0.37
N LEU A 53 13.39 13.62 0.14
CA LEU A 53 11.97 13.93 -0.02
C LEU A 53 11.59 15.31 0.54
N LEU A 54 12.15 15.68 1.70
CA LEU A 54 11.81 16.92 2.39
C LEU A 54 12.45 18.17 1.73
N THR A 55 13.36 18.03 0.80
CA THR A 55 13.96 19.20 0.10
C THR A 55 12.97 19.96 -0.75
N GLU A 56 11.90 19.32 -1.18
CA GLU A 56 10.88 19.86 -2.08
C GLU A 56 9.53 20.12 -1.37
N THR A 57 9.48 19.99 -0.04
CA THR A 57 8.25 20.16 0.76
C THR A 57 8.33 21.41 1.63
N ALA A 58 7.17 22.03 1.91
CA ALA A 58 7.08 23.19 2.82
C ALA A 58 6.61 22.79 4.23
N TRP A 59 6.02 21.58 4.42
CA TRP A 59 5.60 21.07 5.71
C TRP A 59 6.75 20.56 6.59
N ASP A 60 6.54 20.54 7.91
CA ASP A 60 7.56 20.20 8.92
C ASP A 60 7.59 18.70 9.22
N HIS A 61 8.79 18.13 9.36
CA HIS A 61 8.97 16.75 9.83
C HIS A 61 9.75 16.70 11.13
N ARG A 62 9.17 16.04 12.13
CA ARG A 62 9.79 15.87 13.46
C ARG A 62 10.00 14.41 13.79
N ALA A 63 11.17 14.08 14.31
CA ALA A 63 11.47 12.73 14.77
C ALA A 63 10.62 12.39 16.01
N SER A 64 9.82 11.34 15.94
CA SER A 64 9.03 10.83 17.08
C SER A 64 9.88 10.02 18.07
N VAL A 65 10.87 9.30 17.56
CA VAL A 65 11.91 8.57 18.28
C VAL A 65 13.14 8.44 17.39
N ASP A 66 14.33 8.51 17.98
CA ASP A 66 15.57 8.25 17.25
C ASP A 66 16.15 6.91 17.73
N LEU A 67 16.19 5.92 16.83
CA LEU A 67 16.71 4.58 17.10
C LEU A 67 18.18 4.39 16.72
N ARG A 68 18.84 5.41 16.20
CA ARG A 68 20.28 5.36 15.95
C ARG A 68 21.02 5.13 17.27
N PRO A 69 22.32 4.82 17.28
CA PRO A 69 23.04 4.53 18.51
C PRO A 69 22.97 5.68 19.54
N CYS A 70 21.97 5.63 20.40
CA CYS A 70 21.72 6.61 21.47
C CYS A 70 20.94 5.97 22.63
N ILE A 71 20.87 6.67 23.76
CA ILE A 71 20.19 6.19 24.98
C ILE A 71 18.69 5.99 24.70
N GLU A 72 18.04 6.91 24.01
CA GLU A 72 16.61 6.83 23.67
C GLU A 72 16.32 5.58 22.82
N GLY A 73 17.11 5.34 21.77
CA GLY A 73 16.98 4.18 20.91
C GLY A 73 17.18 2.85 21.63
N THR A 74 18.13 2.79 22.56
CA THR A 74 18.36 1.58 23.40
C THR A 74 17.15 1.27 24.26
N TRP A 75 16.59 2.28 24.94
CA TRP A 75 15.38 2.11 25.75
C TRP A 75 14.15 1.75 24.92
N ALA A 76 13.99 2.34 23.75
CA ALA A 76 12.89 2.03 22.84
C ALA A 76 12.93 0.56 22.37
N ARG A 77 14.12 0.05 22.01
CA ARG A 77 14.33 -1.37 21.66
C ARG A 77 14.03 -2.31 22.83
N LEU A 78 14.52 -1.97 24.03
CA LEU A 78 14.28 -2.77 25.23
C LEU A 78 12.78 -2.86 25.55
N ARG A 79 12.08 -1.72 25.55
CA ARG A 79 10.64 -1.67 25.80
C ARG A 79 9.85 -2.48 24.78
N ARG A 80 10.22 -2.38 23.50
CA ARG A 80 9.59 -3.20 22.44
C ARG A 80 9.81 -4.69 22.69
N LYS A 81 11.04 -5.11 23.01
CA LYS A 81 11.36 -6.51 23.31
C LYS A 81 10.54 -7.03 24.50
N ILE A 82 10.46 -6.26 25.59
CA ILE A 82 9.66 -6.60 26.77
C ILE A 82 8.16 -6.67 26.39
N GLY A 83 7.64 -5.65 25.68
CA GLY A 83 6.24 -5.61 25.25
C GLY A 83 5.86 -6.80 24.38
N THR A 84 6.67 -7.12 23.36
CA THR A 84 6.42 -8.28 22.49
C THR A 84 6.49 -9.60 23.28
N HIS A 85 7.45 -9.71 24.21
CA HIS A 85 7.54 -10.91 25.07
C HIS A 85 6.30 -11.05 25.96
N TRP A 86 5.86 -9.96 26.61
CA TRP A 86 4.65 -9.93 27.43
C TRP A 86 3.41 -10.34 26.63
N THR A 87 3.28 -9.82 25.41
CA THR A 87 2.15 -10.14 24.52
C THR A 87 2.14 -11.62 24.10
N ARG A 88 3.29 -12.25 23.91
CA ARG A 88 3.38 -13.70 23.66
C ARG A 88 2.83 -14.57 24.81
N TRP A 89 2.77 -14.01 26.02
CA TRP A 89 2.21 -14.68 27.20
C TRP A 89 0.77 -14.26 27.49
N GLY A 90 0.10 -13.65 26.53
CA GLY A 90 -1.31 -13.25 26.62
C GLY A 90 -1.55 -11.89 27.27
N GLY A 91 -0.50 -11.12 27.53
CA GLY A 91 -0.64 -9.71 27.95
C GLY A 91 -0.87 -8.78 26.77
N GLU A 92 -1.33 -7.56 27.04
CA GLU A 92 -1.48 -6.51 26.06
C GLU A 92 -0.49 -5.37 26.33
N SER A 93 0.30 -4.99 25.34
CA SER A 93 1.29 -3.93 25.50
C SER A 93 1.39 -3.05 24.26
N PRO A 94 1.23 -1.72 24.37
CA PRO A 94 1.40 -0.81 23.24
C PRO A 94 2.84 -0.83 22.69
N HIS A 95 3.83 -1.22 23.51
CA HIS A 95 5.21 -1.36 23.05
C HIS A 95 5.42 -2.50 22.06
N ALA A 96 4.47 -3.43 21.93
CA ALA A 96 4.51 -4.46 20.91
C ALA A 96 4.10 -3.95 19.51
N LEU A 97 3.38 -2.82 19.42
CA LEU A 97 2.98 -2.18 18.15
C LEU A 97 4.18 -1.64 17.37
N GLY A 98 5.15 -1.04 18.08
CA GLY A 98 6.30 -0.44 17.40
C GLY A 98 7.34 0.15 18.34
N TYR A 99 8.35 0.76 17.74
CA TYR A 99 9.38 1.45 18.50
C TYR A 99 8.90 2.84 18.97
N GLY A 100 9.30 3.20 20.18
CA GLY A 100 9.14 4.57 20.68
C GLY A 100 7.71 5.04 20.93
N VAL A 101 6.73 4.15 21.02
CA VAL A 101 5.30 4.47 21.18
C VAL A 101 5.06 5.53 22.26
N ALA A 102 5.67 5.39 23.45
CA ALA A 102 5.53 6.34 24.54
C ALA A 102 6.22 7.70 24.28
N SER A 103 7.33 7.73 23.51
CA SER A 103 7.96 8.99 23.11
C SER A 103 7.19 9.68 22.02
N THR A 104 6.62 8.93 21.09
CA THR A 104 5.74 9.45 20.04
C THR A 104 4.52 10.16 20.66
N LEU A 105 3.83 9.51 21.60
CA LEU A 105 2.70 10.11 22.31
C LEU A 105 3.09 11.40 23.05
N ARG A 106 4.21 11.38 23.77
CA ARG A 106 4.71 12.57 24.51
C ARG A 106 5.03 13.72 23.56
N ARG A 107 5.66 13.45 22.41
CA ARG A 107 5.97 14.47 21.42
C ARG A 107 4.72 14.97 20.72
N ALA A 108 3.79 14.09 20.36
CA ALA A 108 2.49 14.49 19.80
C ALA A 108 1.76 15.48 20.73
N ARG A 109 1.67 15.18 22.03
CA ARG A 109 1.09 16.11 23.03
C ARG A 109 1.76 17.49 23.05
N SER A 110 3.08 17.54 22.82
CA SER A 110 3.82 18.82 22.86
C SER A 110 3.66 19.66 21.59
N ILE A 111 3.11 19.11 20.51
CA ILE A 111 2.85 19.83 19.27
C ILE A 111 1.67 20.79 19.41
N GLY A 112 0.57 20.37 20.06
CA GLY A 112 -0.61 21.22 20.26
C GLY A 112 -1.37 21.51 18.96
N ALA A 113 -1.52 20.52 18.07
CA ALA A 113 -2.23 20.66 16.81
C ALA A 113 -3.75 20.72 16.99
N ASP A 114 -4.44 21.33 16.03
CA ASP A 114 -5.91 21.41 15.98
C ASP A 114 -6.56 20.08 15.59
N LEU A 115 -5.82 19.25 14.81
CA LEU A 115 -6.21 17.90 14.41
C LEU A 115 -4.98 16.98 14.37
N TYR A 116 -5.13 15.79 14.93
CA TYR A 116 -4.10 14.74 14.85
C TYR A 116 -4.61 13.58 13.99
N ILE A 117 -3.85 13.17 12.97
CA ILE A 117 -4.20 12.03 12.09
C ILE A 117 -3.20 10.91 12.31
N GLY A 118 -3.68 9.73 12.70
CA GLY A 118 -2.86 8.56 12.96
C GLY A 118 -2.81 7.60 11.78
N HIS A 119 -1.62 7.27 11.33
CA HIS A 119 -1.33 6.24 10.34
C HIS A 119 -0.65 5.05 10.98
N GLU A 120 -0.90 3.86 10.46
CA GLU A 120 -0.33 2.61 10.94
C GLU A 120 -0.67 2.33 12.42
N GLU A 121 -0.19 1.23 12.97
CA GLU A 121 -0.52 0.80 14.34
C GLU A 121 -0.05 1.80 15.41
N VAL A 122 1.14 2.36 15.24
CA VAL A 122 1.71 3.32 16.21
C VAL A 122 0.95 4.63 16.20
N GLY A 123 0.69 5.18 15.00
CA GLY A 123 -0.01 6.45 14.85
C GLY A 123 -1.46 6.36 15.31
N THR A 124 -2.18 5.30 14.92
CA THR A 124 -3.58 5.09 15.34
C THR A 124 -3.68 4.89 16.86
N TRP A 125 -2.75 4.15 17.47
CA TRP A 125 -2.71 4.03 18.93
C TRP A 125 -2.45 5.39 19.61
N VAL A 126 -1.53 6.20 19.08
CA VAL A 126 -1.22 7.53 19.65
C VAL A 126 -2.44 8.44 19.59
N VAL A 127 -3.12 8.54 18.44
CA VAL A 127 -4.31 9.40 18.33
C VAL A 127 -5.49 8.87 19.16
N ARG A 128 -5.58 7.54 19.35
CA ARG A 128 -6.53 6.95 20.30
C ARG A 128 -6.32 7.45 21.74
N GLN A 129 -5.04 7.61 22.18
CA GLN A 129 -4.75 8.16 23.50
C GLN A 129 -5.09 9.66 23.56
N LEU A 130 -4.80 10.43 22.51
CA LEU A 130 -5.12 11.85 22.41
C LEU A 130 -6.63 12.11 22.41
N LEU A 131 -7.42 11.19 21.82
CA LEU A 131 -8.90 11.27 21.85
C LEU A 131 -9.42 11.21 23.30
N ASP A 132 -8.86 10.33 24.15
CA ASP A 132 -9.22 10.26 25.57
C ASP A 132 -8.87 11.55 26.34
N GLU A 133 -7.95 12.34 25.83
CA GLU A 133 -7.53 13.62 26.38
C GLU A 133 -8.35 14.81 25.84
N GLY A 134 -9.32 14.52 24.93
CA GLY A 134 -10.20 15.50 24.35
C GLY A 134 -9.64 16.22 23.11
N ALA A 135 -8.56 15.71 22.51
CA ALA A 135 -8.06 16.24 21.25
C ALA A 135 -8.95 15.81 20.07
N ARG A 136 -9.03 16.65 19.05
CA ARG A 136 -9.60 16.27 17.75
C ARG A 136 -8.68 15.28 17.07
N VAL A 137 -9.22 14.15 16.61
CA VAL A 137 -8.42 13.10 16.00
C VAL A 137 -9.04 12.54 14.73
N GLY A 138 -8.16 12.13 13.84
CA GLY A 138 -8.45 11.31 12.67
C GLY A 138 -7.62 10.04 12.67
N ALA A 139 -8.01 9.08 11.85
CA ALA A 139 -7.28 7.84 11.62
C ALA A 139 -7.37 7.43 10.16
N ASP A 140 -6.25 7.01 9.60
CA ASP A 140 -6.19 6.38 8.30
C ASP A 140 -5.90 4.89 8.44
N PHE A 141 -6.83 4.09 7.97
CA PHE A 141 -6.73 2.62 7.96
C PHE A 141 -6.40 2.15 6.54
N GLU A 142 -5.13 2.17 6.16
CA GLU A 142 -4.67 1.58 4.89
C GLU A 142 -4.96 0.08 4.87
N ASP A 143 -4.74 -0.57 6.00
CA ASP A 143 -4.94 -1.99 6.24
C ASP A 143 -5.80 -2.22 7.49
N TRP A 144 -6.40 -3.40 7.57
CA TRP A 144 -7.12 -3.86 8.76
C TRP A 144 -6.15 -4.50 9.74
N HIS A 145 -5.58 -3.75 10.66
CA HIS A 145 -4.45 -4.16 11.49
C HIS A 145 -4.67 -5.46 12.28
N THR A 146 -5.91 -5.71 12.75
CA THR A 146 -6.24 -6.97 13.43
C THR A 146 -6.37 -8.16 12.49
N ARG A 147 -6.49 -7.93 11.16
CA ARG A 147 -6.78 -8.95 10.14
C ARG A 147 -5.82 -8.95 8.95
N ASP A 148 -4.69 -8.27 9.03
CA ASP A 148 -3.69 -8.14 7.96
C ASP A 148 -2.67 -9.28 7.91
N LEU A 149 -2.62 -10.15 8.92
CA LEU A 149 -1.71 -11.28 9.01
C LEU A 149 -2.45 -12.62 9.06
N LEU A 150 -1.78 -13.65 8.55
CA LEU A 150 -2.24 -15.02 8.73
C LEU A 150 -2.23 -15.41 10.22
N PRO A 151 -3.11 -16.32 10.68
CA PRO A 151 -3.19 -16.70 12.09
C PRO A 151 -1.86 -17.08 12.73
N LYS A 152 -0.99 -17.80 11.99
CA LYS A 152 0.35 -18.20 12.45
C LYS A 152 1.31 -17.02 12.71
N ASP A 153 1.10 -15.91 12.01
CA ASP A 153 1.97 -14.73 12.05
C ASP A 153 1.48 -13.68 13.06
N ARG A 154 0.32 -13.92 13.71
CA ARG A 154 -0.27 -13.04 14.74
C ARG A 154 0.34 -13.24 16.13
N VAL A 155 1.18 -14.25 16.31
CA VAL A 155 1.80 -14.57 17.62
C VAL A 155 2.67 -13.41 18.10
N GLY A 156 2.35 -12.87 19.26
CA GLY A 156 3.07 -11.73 19.87
C GLY A 156 2.57 -10.36 19.42
N ARG A 157 1.46 -10.29 18.67
CA ARG A 157 0.75 -9.03 18.39
C ARG A 157 -0.32 -8.79 19.46
N PRO A 158 -0.49 -7.57 19.94
CA PRO A 158 -1.51 -7.20 20.91
C PRO A 158 -2.85 -6.99 20.24
N LEU A 159 -3.50 -8.09 19.83
CA LEU A 159 -4.72 -8.04 19.00
C LEU A 159 -5.89 -7.39 19.72
N GLY A 160 -6.06 -7.61 21.01
CA GLY A 160 -7.12 -6.98 21.79
C GLY A 160 -6.93 -5.46 21.89
N LEU A 161 -5.67 -5.00 22.04
CA LEU A 161 -5.35 -3.58 22.01
C LEU A 161 -5.62 -2.96 20.63
N LEU A 162 -5.23 -3.63 19.55
CA LEU A 162 -5.50 -3.18 18.18
C LEU A 162 -7.01 -3.12 17.92
N GLU A 163 -7.77 -4.11 18.36
CA GLU A 163 -9.23 -4.12 18.23
C GLU A 163 -9.90 -2.97 18.99
N ASP A 164 -9.40 -2.64 20.19
CA ASP A 164 -9.88 -1.47 20.95
C ASP A 164 -9.58 -0.16 20.20
N VAL A 165 -8.37 -0.02 19.65
CA VAL A 165 -7.98 1.14 18.84
C VAL A 165 -8.87 1.30 17.61
N GLU A 166 -9.02 0.23 16.82
CA GLU A 166 -9.87 0.24 15.63
C GLU A 166 -11.32 0.58 15.96
N ARG A 167 -11.91 -0.11 16.93
CA ARG A 167 -13.29 0.10 17.40
C ARG A 167 -13.52 1.53 17.87
N THR A 168 -12.61 2.05 18.70
CA THR A 168 -12.77 3.37 19.29
C THR A 168 -12.63 4.48 18.27
N LEU A 169 -11.60 4.41 17.40
CA LEU A 169 -11.37 5.43 16.37
C LEU A 169 -12.48 5.42 15.32
N LEU A 170 -12.92 4.25 14.86
CA LEU A 170 -14.02 4.15 13.91
C LEU A 170 -15.34 4.76 14.44
N ARG A 171 -15.57 4.67 15.75
CA ARG A 171 -16.79 5.19 16.37
C ARG A 171 -16.73 6.66 16.77
N HIS A 172 -15.55 7.18 17.09
CA HIS A 172 -15.41 8.44 17.80
C HIS A 172 -14.44 9.45 17.17
N ALA A 173 -13.55 9.03 16.26
CA ALA A 173 -12.70 9.97 15.54
C ALA A 173 -13.54 10.79 14.54
N GLU A 174 -13.20 12.06 14.39
CA GLU A 174 -13.94 12.99 13.53
C GLU A 174 -13.57 12.83 12.04
N HIS A 175 -12.37 12.30 11.75
CA HIS A 175 -11.87 12.00 10.41
C HIS A 175 -11.41 10.55 10.35
N VAL A 176 -12.08 9.71 9.56
CA VAL A 176 -11.66 8.32 9.37
C VAL A 176 -11.64 7.99 7.89
N THR A 177 -10.49 7.52 7.43
CA THR A 177 -10.26 7.16 6.03
C THR A 177 -9.78 5.72 5.87
N THR A 178 -9.99 5.17 4.68
CA THR A 178 -9.49 3.84 4.28
C THR A 178 -9.32 3.76 2.76
N THR A 179 -8.75 2.67 2.27
CA THR A 179 -8.24 2.53 0.89
C THR A 179 -9.19 1.85 -0.09
N SER A 180 -10.34 1.32 0.37
CA SER A 180 -11.35 0.70 -0.50
C SER A 180 -12.74 0.73 0.12
N LYS A 181 -13.79 0.62 -0.71
CA LYS A 181 -15.16 0.49 -0.23
C LYS A 181 -15.38 -0.85 0.50
N ALA A 182 -14.75 -1.91 0.01
CA ALA A 182 -14.86 -3.23 0.62
C ALA A 182 -14.30 -3.22 2.06
N LEU A 183 -13.15 -2.57 2.27
CA LEU A 183 -12.56 -2.41 3.61
C LEU A 183 -13.42 -1.50 4.49
N ALA A 184 -13.87 -0.35 3.97
CA ALA A 184 -14.73 0.60 4.70
C ALA A 184 -16.00 -0.07 5.23
N GLN A 185 -16.71 -0.80 4.37
CA GLN A 185 -17.96 -1.49 4.74
C GLN A 185 -17.72 -2.62 5.74
N ALA A 186 -16.65 -3.40 5.56
CA ALA A 186 -16.33 -4.50 6.45
C ALA A 186 -15.96 -4.03 7.86
N MET A 187 -15.14 -2.98 7.96
CA MET A 187 -14.79 -2.37 9.25
C MET A 187 -16.01 -1.75 9.93
N ALA A 188 -16.79 -0.95 9.19
CA ALA A 188 -18.02 -0.33 9.71
C ALA A 188 -19.00 -1.38 10.25
N SER A 189 -19.24 -2.47 9.51
CA SER A 189 -20.10 -3.55 9.94
C SER A 189 -19.58 -4.30 11.17
N THR A 190 -18.26 -4.60 11.20
CA THR A 190 -17.64 -5.36 12.30
C THR A 190 -17.64 -4.57 13.61
N TYR A 191 -17.43 -3.26 13.54
CA TYR A 191 -17.33 -2.41 14.72
C TYR A 191 -18.58 -1.61 15.01
N GLU A 192 -19.67 -1.81 14.24
CA GLU A 192 -20.93 -1.05 14.34
C GLU A 192 -20.67 0.47 14.38
N ALA A 193 -19.90 0.95 13.39
CA ALA A 193 -19.39 2.30 13.30
C ALA A 193 -19.84 2.98 12.00
N PRO A 194 -19.73 4.32 11.89
CA PRO A 194 -19.89 5.00 10.61
C PRO A 194 -18.94 4.46 9.54
N VAL A 195 -19.35 4.49 8.28
CA VAL A 195 -18.53 4.03 7.16
C VAL A 195 -17.40 5.05 6.93
N PRO A 196 -16.12 4.63 6.97
CA PRO A 196 -14.98 5.50 6.69
C PRO A 196 -15.03 6.12 5.28
N THR A 197 -14.47 7.30 5.13
CA THR A 197 -14.29 7.93 3.83
C THR A 197 -13.26 7.15 3.02
N VAL A 198 -13.62 6.75 1.80
CA VAL A 198 -12.70 6.01 0.93
C VAL A 198 -11.82 7.00 0.15
N ILE A 199 -10.51 6.88 0.34
CA ILE A 199 -9.45 7.59 -0.37
C ILE A 199 -8.48 6.54 -0.88
N TYR A 200 -8.49 6.27 -2.18
CA TYR A 200 -7.61 5.25 -2.78
C TYR A 200 -6.14 5.61 -2.58
N ASN A 201 -5.29 4.61 -2.38
CA ASN A 201 -3.84 4.84 -2.31
C ASN A 201 -3.24 5.05 -3.70
N ALA A 202 -3.84 5.96 -4.45
CA ALA A 202 -3.52 6.30 -5.83
C ALA A 202 -2.17 7.03 -5.94
N PHE A 203 -1.59 6.98 -7.14
CA PHE A 203 -0.36 7.69 -7.48
C PHE A 203 -0.67 8.93 -8.31
N PRO A 204 0.21 9.96 -8.30
CA PRO A 204 0.02 11.13 -9.12
C PRO A 204 0.02 10.79 -10.62
N TRP A 205 -0.88 11.42 -11.38
CA TRP A 205 -0.85 11.31 -12.84
C TRP A 205 0.41 11.92 -13.43
N ALA A 206 0.98 12.94 -12.77
CA ALA A 206 2.24 13.55 -13.13
C ALA A 206 3.41 12.55 -13.21
N ASP A 207 3.41 11.48 -12.40
CA ASP A 207 4.42 10.41 -12.46
C ASP A 207 4.38 9.69 -13.82
N ARG A 208 3.18 9.53 -14.40
CA ARG A 208 3.02 8.97 -15.75
C ARG A 208 3.53 9.92 -16.83
N GLU A 209 3.26 11.21 -16.71
CA GLU A 209 3.71 12.22 -17.68
C GLU A 209 5.23 12.41 -17.66
N ALA A 210 5.87 12.11 -16.53
CA ALA A 210 7.32 12.17 -16.35
C ALA A 210 8.09 10.95 -16.89
N LEU A 211 7.39 9.89 -17.35
CA LEU A 211 8.04 8.66 -17.81
C LEU A 211 8.93 8.89 -19.04
N ASN A 212 10.14 8.36 -18.95
CA ASN A 212 11.04 8.23 -20.09
C ASN A 212 10.81 6.85 -20.74
N GLU A 213 10.36 6.84 -21.99
CA GLU A 213 9.89 5.64 -22.72
C GLU A 213 11.01 4.69 -23.20
N THR A 214 12.20 4.69 -22.57
CA THR A 214 13.28 3.79 -22.99
C THR A 214 13.17 2.44 -22.30
N PRO A 215 12.71 1.36 -22.96
CA PRO A 215 12.64 0.02 -22.39
C PRO A 215 14.03 -0.49 -22.02
N ARG A 216 14.16 -1.15 -20.87
CA ARG A 216 15.41 -1.75 -20.40
C ARG A 216 15.28 -3.25 -20.08
N ASP A 217 14.08 -3.68 -19.69
CA ASP A 217 13.87 -5.07 -19.24
C ASP A 217 13.44 -6.00 -20.38
N ARG A 218 12.92 -5.45 -21.49
CA ARG A 218 12.45 -6.25 -22.64
C ARG A 218 13.59 -6.59 -23.62
N ASP A 219 13.56 -7.81 -24.16
CA ASP A 219 14.54 -8.31 -25.13
C ASP A 219 14.34 -7.80 -26.57
N GLY A 220 13.31 -7.00 -26.83
CA GLY A 220 13.00 -6.47 -28.17
C GLY A 220 12.41 -7.49 -29.16
N SER A 221 12.06 -8.69 -28.71
CA SER A 221 11.51 -9.76 -29.57
C SER A 221 10.10 -9.46 -30.12
N GLY A 222 9.40 -8.44 -29.60
CA GLY A 222 8.01 -8.14 -29.95
C GLY A 222 6.98 -9.12 -29.38
N ARG A 223 7.40 -10.09 -28.54
CA ARG A 223 6.50 -11.01 -27.84
C ARG A 223 5.74 -10.27 -26.74
N PRO A 224 4.46 -10.62 -26.44
CA PRO A 224 3.76 -10.06 -25.30
C PRO A 224 4.50 -10.34 -23.99
N SER A 225 4.48 -9.35 -23.10
CA SER A 225 5.14 -9.45 -21.78
C SER A 225 4.13 -9.35 -20.64
N LEU A 226 4.26 -10.24 -19.67
CA LEU A 226 3.55 -10.22 -18.41
C LEU A 226 4.47 -9.66 -17.33
N HIS A 227 3.97 -8.79 -16.47
CA HIS A 227 4.73 -8.22 -15.35
C HIS A 227 4.07 -8.51 -14.02
N TRP A 228 4.85 -8.98 -13.06
CA TRP A 228 4.45 -9.15 -11.67
C TRP A 228 5.50 -8.50 -10.75
N VAL A 229 5.05 -7.69 -9.78
CA VAL A 229 5.93 -7.01 -8.82
C VAL A 229 5.50 -7.23 -7.38
N SER A 230 6.47 -7.42 -6.49
CA SER A 230 6.29 -7.40 -5.04
C SER A 230 7.63 -7.18 -4.34
N GLN A 231 7.63 -6.81 -3.06
CA GLN A 231 8.85 -6.76 -2.25
C GLN A 231 9.58 -8.11 -2.22
N THR A 232 8.82 -9.21 -2.21
CA THR A 232 9.39 -10.56 -2.14
C THR A 232 8.71 -11.47 -3.16
N ILE A 233 9.49 -12.16 -3.96
CA ILE A 233 9.06 -13.28 -4.82
C ILE A 233 9.11 -14.54 -3.95
N GLY A 234 7.95 -15.17 -3.72
CA GLY A 234 7.84 -16.30 -2.79
C GLY A 234 6.50 -17.02 -2.87
N PRO A 235 6.35 -18.13 -2.13
CA PRO A 235 5.16 -18.97 -2.15
C PRO A 235 3.90 -18.23 -1.68
N GLY A 236 2.73 -18.70 -2.14
CA GLY A 236 1.43 -18.16 -1.74
C GLY A 236 1.14 -16.77 -2.31
N ARG A 237 1.72 -16.45 -3.47
CA ARG A 237 1.53 -15.19 -4.18
C ARG A 237 0.99 -15.37 -5.61
N GLY A 238 0.40 -16.55 -5.90
CA GLY A 238 -0.22 -16.86 -7.19
C GLY A 238 0.77 -17.25 -8.30
N LEU A 239 2.08 -17.28 -8.04
CA LEU A 239 3.09 -17.58 -9.07
C LEU A 239 3.08 -19.05 -9.49
N GLU A 240 2.78 -19.96 -8.59
CA GLU A 240 2.60 -21.37 -8.90
C GLU A 240 1.37 -21.60 -9.79
N THR A 241 0.32 -20.82 -9.57
CA THR A 241 -0.89 -20.83 -10.41
C THR A 241 -0.59 -20.25 -11.79
N LEU A 242 0.23 -19.19 -11.86
CA LEU A 242 0.71 -18.61 -13.11
C LEU A 242 1.48 -19.65 -13.96
N CYS A 243 2.43 -20.39 -13.34
CA CYS A 243 3.16 -21.44 -14.07
C CYS A 243 2.24 -22.52 -14.65
N ARG A 244 1.18 -22.93 -13.91
CA ARG A 244 0.18 -23.86 -14.44
C ARG A 244 -0.64 -23.24 -15.57
N ALA A 245 -1.08 -22.01 -15.42
CA ALA A 245 -1.89 -21.31 -16.43
C ALA A 245 -1.14 -21.16 -17.76
N LEU A 246 0.16 -20.89 -17.71
CA LEU A 246 1.00 -20.73 -18.90
C LEU A 246 1.20 -22.02 -19.68
N GLN A 247 1.01 -23.20 -19.09
CA GLN A 247 1.01 -24.47 -19.83
C GLN A 247 -0.09 -24.53 -20.89
N ASP A 248 -1.21 -23.81 -20.65
CA ASP A 248 -2.37 -23.78 -21.54
C ASP A 248 -2.36 -22.53 -22.46
N VAL A 249 -1.31 -21.71 -22.43
CA VAL A 249 -1.18 -20.54 -23.31
C VAL A 249 -0.19 -20.85 -24.44
N GLU A 250 -0.71 -21.00 -25.64
CA GLU A 250 0.09 -21.40 -26.81
C GLU A 250 1.01 -20.29 -27.35
N ARG A 251 0.61 -19.00 -27.16
CA ARG A 251 1.39 -17.87 -27.66
C ARG A 251 2.63 -17.65 -26.79
N PRO A 252 3.85 -17.72 -27.36
CA PRO A 252 5.07 -17.45 -26.62
C PRO A 252 5.08 -16.06 -26.00
N MET A 253 5.49 -15.95 -24.74
CA MET A 253 5.47 -14.70 -23.96
C MET A 253 6.71 -14.57 -23.10
N GLN A 254 7.00 -13.34 -22.70
CA GLN A 254 7.97 -13.00 -21.67
C GLN A 254 7.24 -12.83 -20.34
N VAL A 255 7.76 -13.40 -19.26
CA VAL A 255 7.24 -13.24 -17.90
C VAL A 255 8.31 -12.57 -17.05
N HIS A 256 8.03 -11.39 -16.57
CA HIS A 256 8.95 -10.58 -15.80
C HIS A 256 8.48 -10.48 -14.35
N LEU A 257 9.24 -11.05 -13.43
CA LEU A 257 9.00 -11.00 -11.99
C LEU A 257 9.99 -10.03 -11.36
N ARG A 258 9.52 -9.03 -10.63
CA ARG A 258 10.37 -8.05 -9.93
C ARG A 258 10.21 -8.15 -8.44
N GLY A 259 11.33 -8.36 -7.71
CA GLY A 259 11.34 -8.46 -6.26
C GLY A 259 12.53 -9.24 -5.73
N GLN A 260 12.69 -9.25 -4.40
CA GLN A 260 13.69 -10.09 -3.77
C GLN A 260 13.28 -11.57 -3.85
N CYS A 261 14.01 -12.36 -4.60
CA CYS A 261 13.77 -13.80 -4.74
C CYS A 261 14.83 -14.58 -3.97
N ARG A 262 14.39 -15.54 -3.14
CA ARG A 262 15.34 -16.46 -2.50
C ARG A 262 15.77 -17.53 -3.51
N PRO A 263 17.04 -17.94 -3.53
CA PRO A 263 17.54 -18.94 -4.49
C PRO A 263 16.73 -20.22 -4.50
N ASP A 264 16.38 -20.77 -3.33
CA ASP A 264 15.58 -21.99 -3.19
C ASP A 264 14.18 -21.90 -3.79
N TYR A 265 13.62 -20.71 -3.86
CA TYR A 265 12.31 -20.48 -4.49
C TYR A 265 12.47 -20.24 -6.00
N HIS A 266 13.51 -19.54 -6.40
CA HIS A 266 13.85 -19.34 -7.81
C HIS A 266 14.00 -20.68 -8.54
N ASP A 267 14.83 -21.59 -8.00
CA ASP A 267 15.05 -22.92 -8.58
C ASP A 267 13.73 -23.72 -8.70
N ARG A 268 12.85 -23.63 -7.70
CA ARG A 268 11.55 -24.30 -7.74
C ARG A 268 10.58 -23.68 -8.75
N LEU A 269 10.66 -22.38 -8.95
CA LEU A 269 9.83 -21.68 -9.92
C LEU A 269 10.27 -22.02 -11.33
N ASP A 270 11.58 -21.94 -11.58
CA ASP A 270 12.21 -22.25 -12.86
C ASP A 270 11.93 -23.71 -13.31
N ALA A 271 12.05 -24.67 -12.38
CA ALA A 271 11.72 -26.07 -12.65
C ALA A 271 10.24 -26.33 -13.00
N ARG A 272 9.33 -25.40 -12.74
CA ARG A 272 7.89 -25.51 -13.04
C ARG A 272 7.45 -24.61 -14.18
N PHE A 273 8.33 -23.71 -14.59
CA PHE A 273 8.02 -22.75 -15.63
C PHE A 273 7.99 -23.44 -17.00
N PRO A 274 6.95 -23.25 -17.83
CA PRO A 274 6.78 -23.98 -19.09
C PRO A 274 7.61 -23.38 -20.24
N SER A 275 8.93 -23.44 -20.11
CA SER A 275 9.87 -22.93 -21.13
C SER A 275 9.78 -23.71 -22.45
N GLU A 276 9.36 -25.00 -22.41
CA GLU A 276 9.10 -25.83 -23.58
C GLU A 276 7.99 -25.29 -24.48
N ASN A 277 7.07 -24.48 -23.95
CA ASN A 277 6.02 -23.79 -24.72
C ASN A 277 6.53 -22.46 -25.34
N GLY A 278 7.81 -22.17 -25.24
CA GLY A 278 8.42 -20.97 -25.80
C GLY A 278 8.26 -19.72 -24.92
N HIS A 279 7.85 -19.88 -23.67
CA HIS A 279 7.84 -18.80 -22.70
C HIS A 279 9.22 -18.59 -22.08
N ASP A 280 9.56 -17.33 -21.79
CA ASP A 280 10.79 -16.98 -21.06
C ASP A 280 10.46 -16.35 -19.70
N LEU A 281 11.22 -16.74 -18.69
CA LEU A 281 11.14 -16.19 -17.32
C LEU A 281 12.33 -15.27 -17.05
N PHE A 282 12.04 -14.05 -16.63
CA PHE A 282 13.01 -13.06 -16.18
C PHE A 282 12.73 -12.68 -14.72
N VAL A 283 13.74 -12.78 -13.88
CA VAL A 283 13.65 -12.35 -12.48
C VAL A 283 14.55 -11.13 -12.29
N HIS A 284 13.94 -10.03 -11.87
CA HIS A 284 14.61 -8.74 -11.68
C HIS A 284 14.67 -8.36 -10.21
N ASP A 285 15.74 -7.69 -9.81
CA ASP A 285 15.87 -7.09 -8.50
C ASP A 285 14.90 -5.91 -8.32
N LEU A 286 14.69 -5.52 -7.07
CA LEU A 286 13.98 -4.29 -6.74
C LEU A 286 14.71 -3.08 -7.32
N VAL A 287 13.92 -2.10 -7.74
CA VAL A 287 14.41 -0.78 -8.15
C VAL A 287 13.95 0.28 -7.15
N SER A 288 14.47 1.48 -7.26
CA SER A 288 13.98 2.61 -6.48
C SER A 288 12.50 2.89 -6.78
N PRO A 289 11.75 3.47 -5.85
CA PRO A 289 10.35 3.86 -6.10
C PRO A 289 10.17 4.71 -7.36
N ASP A 290 11.10 5.63 -7.63
CA ASP A 290 11.06 6.54 -8.79
C ASP A 290 11.24 5.81 -10.13
N GLU A 291 11.97 4.70 -10.15
CA GLU A 291 12.17 3.89 -11.35
C GLU A 291 11.05 2.87 -11.57
N LEU A 292 10.29 2.52 -10.52
CA LEU A 292 9.36 1.39 -10.57
C LEU A 292 8.28 1.55 -11.65
N LEU A 293 7.67 2.72 -11.75
CA LEU A 293 6.63 2.97 -12.74
C LEU A 293 7.18 2.84 -14.17
N GLY A 294 8.40 3.32 -14.41
CA GLY A 294 9.09 3.17 -15.70
C GLY A 294 9.31 1.69 -16.06
N ARG A 295 9.74 0.87 -15.08
CA ARG A 295 9.91 -0.58 -15.30
C ARG A 295 8.58 -1.29 -15.56
N ILE A 296 7.50 -0.88 -14.88
CA ILE A 296 6.15 -1.41 -15.11
C ILE A 296 5.67 -1.05 -16.53
N ALA A 297 5.79 0.21 -16.92
CA ALA A 297 5.26 0.72 -18.19
C ALA A 297 5.92 0.12 -19.46
N GLU A 298 7.01 -0.65 -19.31
CA GLU A 298 7.64 -1.39 -20.41
C GLU A 298 6.85 -2.63 -20.84
N HIS A 299 5.90 -3.09 -20.02
CA HIS A 299 5.21 -4.36 -20.21
C HIS A 299 3.79 -4.20 -20.73
N ASP A 300 3.19 -5.30 -21.13
CA ASP A 300 1.87 -5.29 -21.79
C ASP A 300 0.74 -5.64 -20.81
N VAL A 301 0.95 -6.60 -19.93
CA VAL A 301 -0.06 -7.11 -19.01
C VAL A 301 0.50 -7.17 -17.58
N GLY A 302 -0.17 -6.51 -16.65
CA GLY A 302 0.11 -6.59 -15.22
C GLY A 302 -0.63 -7.74 -14.54
N LEU A 303 0.04 -8.42 -13.62
CA LEU A 303 -0.51 -9.55 -12.87
C LEU A 303 -0.72 -9.17 -11.40
N ALA A 304 -1.97 -9.02 -10.97
CA ALA A 304 -2.35 -8.71 -9.59
C ALA A 304 -2.97 -9.95 -8.92
N LEU A 305 -2.14 -10.96 -8.61
CA LEU A 305 -2.55 -12.30 -8.15
C LEU A 305 -2.65 -12.38 -6.62
N GLU A 306 -3.47 -11.51 -6.04
CA GLU A 306 -3.69 -11.48 -4.59
C GLU A 306 -4.52 -12.70 -4.12
N GLN A 307 -4.45 -13.00 -2.81
CA GLN A 307 -5.15 -14.12 -2.20
C GLN A 307 -6.27 -13.61 -1.27
N TYR A 308 -7.28 -14.45 -0.99
CA TYR A 308 -8.34 -14.10 -0.05
C TYR A 308 -7.86 -13.98 1.40
N GLU A 309 -6.74 -14.60 1.72
CA GLU A 309 -6.13 -14.55 3.05
C GLU A 309 -4.82 -13.75 3.03
N PRO A 310 -4.57 -12.92 4.03
CA PRO A 310 -5.43 -12.56 5.16
C PRO A 310 -6.63 -11.68 4.73
N GLU A 311 -7.67 -11.57 5.56
CA GLU A 311 -8.92 -10.87 5.24
C GLU A 311 -8.70 -9.41 4.81
N SER A 312 -7.77 -8.70 5.42
CA SER A 312 -7.40 -7.33 5.01
C SER A 312 -6.99 -7.29 3.53
N ARG A 313 -6.18 -8.24 3.07
CA ARG A 313 -5.73 -8.31 1.67
C ARG A 313 -6.88 -8.54 0.68
N ASN A 314 -7.86 -9.36 1.04
CA ASN A 314 -9.05 -9.54 0.20
C ASN A 314 -9.82 -8.23 0.01
N ARG A 315 -9.81 -7.37 1.03
CA ARG A 315 -10.61 -6.15 1.05
C ARG A 315 -9.88 -4.92 0.54
N THR A 316 -8.56 -4.90 0.63
CA THR A 316 -7.72 -3.76 0.25
C THR A 316 -7.47 -3.72 -1.26
N ILE A 317 -7.48 -2.53 -1.85
CA ILE A 317 -6.94 -2.31 -3.20
C ILE A 317 -5.43 -2.21 -3.07
N THR A 318 -4.71 -3.15 -3.66
CA THR A 318 -3.25 -3.16 -3.57
C THR A 318 -2.62 -2.12 -4.50
N ASN A 319 -1.49 -1.55 -4.09
CA ASN A 319 -0.76 -0.56 -4.88
C ASN A 319 -0.38 -1.08 -6.28
N LYS A 320 -0.19 -2.37 -6.41
CA LYS A 320 0.21 -3.07 -7.63
C LYS A 320 -0.77 -2.86 -8.78
N ILE A 321 -2.08 -3.06 -8.54
CA ILE A 321 -3.10 -2.87 -9.58
C ILE A 321 -3.18 -1.41 -10.03
N LEU A 322 -3.03 -0.47 -9.10
CA LEU A 322 -3.05 0.97 -9.40
C LEU A 322 -1.80 1.40 -10.19
N HIS A 323 -0.62 0.85 -9.86
CA HIS A 323 0.59 1.06 -10.66
C HIS A 323 0.46 0.50 -12.08
N TYR A 324 -0.17 -0.66 -12.26
CA TYR A 324 -0.38 -1.23 -13.59
C TYR A 324 -1.30 -0.36 -14.43
N LEU A 325 -2.40 0.13 -13.87
CA LEU A 325 -3.28 1.07 -14.57
C LEU A 325 -2.53 2.35 -14.96
N LEU A 326 -1.76 2.93 -14.04
CA LEU A 326 -0.95 4.13 -14.30
C LEU A 326 0.16 3.88 -15.31
N GLY A 327 0.76 2.69 -15.30
CA GLY A 327 1.72 2.24 -16.31
C GLY A 327 1.10 2.00 -17.70
N GLY A 328 -0.24 1.95 -17.79
CA GLY A 328 -0.95 1.68 -19.05
C GLY A 328 -0.98 0.20 -19.42
N LEU A 329 -0.92 -0.72 -18.46
CA LEU A 329 -1.00 -2.16 -18.69
C LEU A 329 -2.45 -2.63 -18.66
N ALA A 330 -2.79 -3.59 -19.54
CA ALA A 330 -3.94 -4.45 -19.27
C ALA A 330 -3.69 -5.25 -18.00
N VAL A 331 -4.71 -5.57 -17.21
CA VAL A 331 -4.51 -6.23 -15.91
C VAL A 331 -5.30 -7.52 -15.81
N VAL A 332 -4.62 -8.61 -15.46
CA VAL A 332 -5.28 -9.81 -14.95
C VAL A 332 -5.13 -9.82 -13.43
N ALA A 333 -6.25 -9.80 -12.73
CA ALA A 333 -6.30 -9.74 -11.29
C ALA A 333 -7.11 -10.91 -10.70
N THR A 334 -6.79 -11.32 -9.49
CA THR A 334 -7.66 -12.26 -8.77
C THR A 334 -8.93 -11.55 -8.28
N ASP A 335 -10.05 -12.27 -8.22
CA ASP A 335 -11.36 -11.74 -7.87
C ASP A 335 -11.50 -11.55 -6.36
N THR A 336 -10.65 -10.69 -5.78
CA THR A 336 -10.80 -10.21 -4.40
C THR A 336 -11.76 -9.01 -4.36
N ASP A 337 -12.37 -8.75 -3.20
CA ASP A 337 -13.32 -7.65 -3.06
C ASP A 337 -12.72 -6.29 -3.43
N GLY A 338 -11.44 -6.04 -3.04
CA GLY A 338 -10.74 -4.81 -3.38
C GLY A 338 -10.43 -4.70 -4.88
N GLN A 339 -10.01 -5.79 -5.52
CA GLN A 339 -9.68 -5.77 -6.95
C GLN A 339 -10.94 -5.73 -7.83
N ARG A 340 -12.05 -6.35 -7.40
CA ARG A 340 -13.36 -6.21 -8.06
C ARG A 340 -13.80 -4.77 -8.11
N GLU A 341 -13.60 -3.99 -7.04
CA GLU A 341 -13.91 -2.56 -7.03
C GLU A 341 -13.14 -1.78 -8.11
N VAL A 342 -11.89 -2.17 -8.39
CA VAL A 342 -11.09 -1.57 -9.47
C VAL A 342 -11.62 -2.01 -10.84
N ALA A 343 -11.89 -3.30 -11.01
CA ALA A 343 -12.38 -3.85 -12.27
C ALA A 343 -13.72 -3.22 -12.70
N ASP A 344 -14.62 -2.98 -11.74
CA ASP A 344 -15.92 -2.33 -11.98
C ASP A 344 -15.82 -0.89 -12.48
N LYS A 345 -14.64 -0.24 -12.31
CA LYS A 345 -14.40 1.15 -12.68
C LYS A 345 -13.38 1.34 -13.81
N ALA A 346 -12.70 0.27 -14.18
CA ALA A 346 -11.64 0.31 -15.18
C ALA A 346 -12.09 -0.24 -16.54
N ASP A 347 -13.40 -0.32 -16.79
CA ASP A 347 -14.02 -0.83 -18.03
C ASP A 347 -13.39 -2.17 -18.48
N GLY A 348 -12.76 -2.18 -19.68
CA GLY A 348 -12.12 -3.37 -20.26
C GLY A 348 -10.67 -3.61 -19.82
N ALA A 349 -10.09 -2.72 -19.01
CA ALA A 349 -8.67 -2.79 -18.63
C ALA A 349 -8.34 -3.93 -17.67
N VAL A 350 -9.28 -4.32 -16.79
CA VAL A 350 -9.08 -5.33 -15.76
C VAL A 350 -9.97 -6.54 -16.00
N ARG A 351 -9.38 -7.72 -15.98
CA ARG A 351 -10.09 -8.99 -16.03
C ARG A 351 -9.81 -9.79 -14.77
N LEU A 352 -10.86 -10.39 -14.23
CA LEU A 352 -10.80 -11.14 -12.97
C LEU A 352 -10.75 -12.64 -13.21
N CYS A 353 -10.04 -13.35 -12.32
CA CYS A 353 -10.05 -14.80 -12.20
C CYS A 353 -10.10 -15.19 -10.72
N ALA A 354 -10.67 -16.35 -10.39
CA ALA A 354 -10.64 -16.81 -9.01
C ALA A 354 -9.18 -17.09 -8.58
N PRO A 355 -8.80 -16.82 -7.31
CA PRO A 355 -7.52 -17.25 -6.78
C PRO A 355 -7.32 -18.76 -6.99
N ASP A 356 -6.09 -19.17 -7.35
CA ASP A 356 -5.69 -20.55 -7.61
C ASP A 356 -6.39 -21.27 -8.79
N ASP A 357 -7.23 -20.60 -9.56
CA ASP A 357 -7.82 -21.10 -10.81
C ASP A 357 -6.88 -20.82 -12.00
N SER A 358 -6.06 -21.82 -12.35
CA SER A 358 -5.10 -21.71 -13.47
C SER A 358 -5.80 -21.65 -14.84
N ASP A 359 -6.94 -22.34 -15.02
CA ASP A 359 -7.66 -22.38 -16.29
C ASP A 359 -8.30 -21.02 -16.58
N GLU A 360 -8.88 -20.41 -15.55
CA GLU A 360 -9.43 -19.06 -15.69
C GLU A 360 -8.32 -18.03 -15.91
N LEU A 361 -7.21 -18.10 -15.16
CA LEU A 361 -6.07 -17.23 -15.35
C LEU A 361 -5.52 -17.33 -16.79
N ALA A 362 -5.34 -18.53 -17.31
CA ALA A 362 -4.93 -18.76 -18.71
C ALA A 362 -5.91 -18.11 -19.70
N ARG A 363 -7.22 -18.28 -19.46
CA ARG A 363 -8.29 -17.71 -20.32
C ARG A 363 -8.23 -16.18 -20.34
N GLN A 364 -8.01 -15.53 -19.17
CA GLN A 364 -7.92 -14.07 -19.09
C GLN A 364 -6.64 -13.54 -19.75
N ILE A 365 -5.50 -14.22 -19.58
CA ILE A 365 -4.26 -13.88 -20.27
C ILE A 365 -4.48 -13.98 -21.80
N ARG A 366 -4.99 -15.12 -22.30
CA ARG A 366 -5.28 -15.30 -23.74
C ARG A 366 -6.20 -14.23 -24.30
N HIS A 367 -7.17 -13.75 -23.51
CA HIS A 367 -8.09 -12.70 -23.96
C HIS A 367 -7.37 -11.42 -24.36
N PHE A 368 -6.38 -10.97 -23.57
CA PHE A 368 -5.62 -9.77 -23.88
C PHE A 368 -4.63 -10.00 -25.03
N VAL A 369 -3.91 -11.12 -25.01
CA VAL A 369 -2.83 -11.35 -25.97
C VAL A 369 -3.30 -11.95 -27.30
N ARG A 370 -4.60 -12.24 -27.50
CA ARG A 370 -5.14 -12.85 -28.73
C ARG A 370 -4.97 -11.97 -29.98
N SER A 371 -5.01 -10.65 -29.80
CA SER A 371 -4.84 -9.67 -30.87
C SER A 371 -4.29 -8.36 -30.31
N GLU A 372 -3.52 -7.65 -31.11
CA GLU A 372 -2.97 -6.34 -30.79
C GLU A 372 -4.07 -5.33 -30.43
N ASN A 373 -5.12 -5.24 -31.24
CA ASN A 373 -6.28 -4.37 -30.96
C ASN A 373 -6.96 -4.63 -29.62
N SER A 374 -6.99 -5.88 -29.14
CA SER A 374 -7.57 -6.21 -27.83
C SER A 374 -6.71 -5.66 -26.69
N LEU A 375 -5.41 -5.81 -26.84
CA LEU A 375 -4.44 -5.33 -25.86
C LEU A 375 -4.39 -3.80 -25.81
N GLU A 376 -4.23 -3.13 -26.96
CA GLU A 376 -4.20 -1.66 -27.08
C GLU A 376 -5.46 -1.00 -26.49
N ARG A 377 -6.64 -1.59 -26.73
CA ARG A 377 -7.89 -1.09 -26.16
C ARG A 377 -7.86 -1.19 -24.62
N ALA A 378 -7.45 -2.33 -24.07
CA ALA A 378 -7.36 -2.50 -22.63
C ALA A 378 -6.34 -1.56 -21.99
N GLN A 379 -5.20 -1.32 -22.66
CA GLN A 379 -4.18 -0.37 -22.22
C GLN A 379 -4.70 1.08 -22.24
N SER A 380 -5.46 1.45 -23.27
CA SER A 380 -6.11 2.77 -23.33
C SER A 380 -7.15 2.93 -22.21
N ASP A 381 -7.95 1.90 -21.94
CA ASP A 381 -8.91 1.89 -20.82
C ASP A 381 -8.22 1.98 -19.47
N ALA A 382 -7.04 1.32 -19.30
CA ALA A 382 -6.22 1.42 -18.10
C ALA A 382 -5.75 2.85 -17.81
N LEU A 383 -5.19 3.52 -18.82
CA LEU A 383 -4.75 4.92 -18.68
C LEU A 383 -5.92 5.87 -18.40
N ARG A 384 -7.07 5.65 -19.03
CA ARG A 384 -8.28 6.44 -18.74
C ARG A 384 -8.72 6.24 -17.30
N ALA A 385 -8.83 5.00 -16.81
CA ALA A 385 -9.22 4.70 -15.44
C ALA A 385 -8.22 5.29 -14.42
N ALA A 386 -6.91 5.17 -14.69
CA ALA A 386 -5.87 5.78 -13.89
C ALA A 386 -6.06 7.28 -13.76
N ARG A 387 -6.24 8.00 -14.88
CA ARG A 387 -6.36 9.45 -14.91
C ARG A 387 -7.65 9.96 -14.27
N GLU A 388 -8.79 9.34 -14.60
CA GLU A 388 -10.12 9.87 -14.28
C GLU A 388 -10.66 9.38 -12.93
N THR A 389 -10.10 8.27 -12.38
CA THR A 389 -10.61 7.65 -11.17
C THR A 389 -9.53 7.37 -10.13
N PHE A 390 -8.38 6.83 -10.57
CA PHE A 390 -7.37 6.26 -9.68
C PHE A 390 -6.07 7.08 -9.65
N SER A 391 -6.10 8.38 -9.95
CA SER A 391 -4.98 9.28 -9.72
C SER A 391 -5.10 9.99 -8.37
N TRP A 392 -3.97 10.45 -7.83
CA TRP A 392 -3.97 11.23 -6.58
C TRP A 392 -4.75 12.54 -6.72
N GLU A 393 -4.70 13.16 -7.89
CA GLU A 393 -5.45 14.39 -8.21
C GLU A 393 -6.97 14.20 -8.08
N GLN A 394 -7.47 12.97 -8.23
CA GLN A 394 -8.87 12.63 -7.98
C GLN A 394 -9.16 12.31 -6.50
N GLN A 395 -8.16 11.94 -5.72
CA GLN A 395 -8.32 11.57 -4.32
C GLN A 395 -8.10 12.76 -3.36
N ALA A 396 -7.13 13.62 -3.63
CA ALA A 396 -6.80 14.76 -2.78
C ALA A 396 -8.01 15.69 -2.47
N PRO A 397 -8.91 16.02 -3.42
CA PRO A 397 -10.09 16.81 -3.10
C PRO A 397 -11.05 16.14 -2.10
N ARG A 398 -11.10 14.81 -2.07
CA ARG A 398 -11.93 14.04 -1.12
C ARG A 398 -11.35 14.12 0.29
N LEU A 399 -10.01 13.99 0.39
CA LEU A 399 -9.29 14.21 1.64
C LEU A 399 -9.57 15.61 2.19
N LEU A 400 -9.35 16.63 1.38
CA LEU A 400 -9.52 18.03 1.77
C LEU A 400 -10.96 18.32 2.22
N THR A 401 -11.96 17.82 1.50
CA THR A 401 -13.38 17.98 1.88
C THR A 401 -13.67 17.35 3.24
N SER A 402 -13.11 16.18 3.53
CA SER A 402 -13.25 15.51 4.82
C SER A 402 -12.61 16.31 5.95
N ILE A 403 -11.40 16.82 5.75
CA ILE A 403 -10.66 17.64 6.72
C ILE A 403 -11.37 18.98 6.98
N GLU A 404 -11.83 19.67 5.93
CA GLU A 404 -12.60 20.91 6.07
C GLU A 404 -13.86 20.73 6.90
N THR A 405 -14.52 19.58 6.78
CA THR A 405 -15.75 19.29 7.54
C THR A 405 -15.45 19.16 9.03
N VAL A 406 -14.30 18.63 9.39
CA VAL A 406 -13.87 18.45 10.79
C VAL A 406 -13.39 19.76 11.41
N LEU A 407 -12.74 20.64 10.64
CA LEU A 407 -12.13 21.87 11.17
C LEU A 407 -13.06 23.10 11.15
N ARG A 408 -14.27 22.95 10.62
CA ARG A 408 -15.34 23.97 10.75
C ARG A 408 -15.95 23.96 12.12
#